data_c27c6f76421e9b00e14e3108a09efca2
#
_entry.id   c27c6f76421e9b00e14e3108a09efca2
#
_cell.length_a   1.000
_cell.length_b   1.000
_cell.length_c   1.000
_cell.angle_alpha   90.00
_cell.angle_beta   90.00
_cell.angle_gamma   90.00
#
_symmetry.space_group_name_H-M   'P 1'
#
loop_
_entity.id
_entity.type
_entity.pdbx_description
1 polymer ?
#
loop_
_entity_poly.entity_id
_entity_poly.type
_entity_poly.pdbx_seq_one_letter_code
_entity_poly.pdbx_strand_id
1 'polypeptide(L)'
;MYMPRFYAEVQKPNQGANTMKTIATKKPSTKQELIATNIKLLIEQLEAGHSEALTNYLTAMSRFRTYSFGNVLEIARQMPEATRVAGFWTWKNLGRSVKAGQKGIRILAPIVGVRRKKDAEANKDITTQNERVLLGFRNAYVFDISQTEGVELPSLRQVTGDPGENIERLIAFLNSKGISVSYSQNIAPALGMSYGGRIAILAGQSKAETFATLVHEAAHELLHRSERRTATTKIVRETEAEAVAFVVGKAIGLVNEEASASYIQHYHGNASLLAESLEVIQQAASSILAALESPIAEEVTNEELEEVAA
;
A
#
# COMPACT_ATOMS: atom_id res chain seq x y z
N MET A 1 81.28 -12.85 -39.12
CA MET A 1 80.03 -13.49 -39.53
C MET A 1 78.87 -12.56 -39.12
N TYR A 2 78.40 -11.74 -40.05
CA TYR A 2 77.43 -10.64 -39.81
C TYR A 2 76.03 -11.20 -39.86
N MET A 3 75.20 -10.91 -38.83
CA MET A 3 73.75 -11.09 -38.90
C MET A 3 73.08 -9.75 -39.19
N PRO A 4 72.11 -9.70 -40.12
CA PRO A 4 71.37 -8.46 -40.39
C PRO A 4 70.16 -8.35 -39.43
N ARG A 5 70.00 -7.13 -38.90
CA ARG A 5 68.84 -6.69 -38.13
C ARG A 5 67.64 -6.49 -39.05
N PHE A 6 66.57 -7.23 -38.83
CA PHE A 6 65.26 -6.89 -39.38
C PHE A 6 64.59 -5.86 -38.52
N TYR A 7 64.32 -4.70 -39.05
CA TYR A 7 63.40 -3.72 -38.51
C TYR A 7 61.98 -4.13 -38.87
N ALA A 8 61.19 -4.44 -37.84
CA ALA A 8 59.75 -4.61 -38.01
C ALA A 8 59.08 -3.24 -37.90
N GLU A 9 58.43 -2.84 -38.99
CA GLU A 9 57.52 -1.66 -39.00
C GLU A 9 56.34 -1.86 -38.08
N VAL A 10 56.23 -1.02 -37.08
CA VAL A 10 55.07 -0.97 -36.16
C VAL A 10 53.96 -0.22 -36.91
N GLN A 11 52.98 -0.93 -37.42
CA GLN A 11 51.74 -0.35 -37.92
C GLN A 11 50.96 0.28 -36.75
N LYS A 12 50.63 1.56 -36.87
CA LYS A 12 49.77 2.29 -35.96
C LYS A 12 48.35 1.73 -36.01
N PRO A 13 47.68 1.47 -34.88
CA PRO A 13 46.30 1.04 -34.89
C PRO A 13 45.40 2.17 -35.38
N ASN A 14 44.55 1.82 -36.29
CA ASN A 14 43.49 2.60 -36.90
C ASN A 14 42.52 3.08 -35.81
N GLN A 15 42.41 4.38 -35.57
CA GLN A 15 41.40 4.97 -34.69
C GLN A 15 40.02 4.85 -35.35
N GLY A 16 39.39 3.69 -35.20
CA GLY A 16 37.96 3.54 -35.40
C GLY A 16 37.21 4.31 -34.31
N ALA A 17 36.61 5.42 -34.71
CA ALA A 17 35.71 6.19 -33.85
C ALA A 17 34.56 5.28 -33.38
N ASN A 18 34.70 4.75 -32.19
CA ASN A 18 33.63 4.01 -31.51
C ASN A 18 32.63 5.06 -30.99
N THR A 19 31.66 5.40 -31.82
CA THR A 19 30.54 6.27 -31.46
C THR A 19 29.73 5.51 -30.40
N MET A 20 30.08 5.72 -29.14
CA MET A 20 29.20 5.35 -28.03
C MET A 20 27.85 6.04 -28.25
N LYS A 21 26.87 5.28 -28.75
CA LYS A 21 25.46 5.67 -28.69
C LYS A 21 25.16 5.95 -27.22
N THR A 22 25.11 7.22 -26.90
CA THR A 22 24.58 7.73 -25.65
C THR A 22 23.15 7.15 -25.52
N ILE A 23 22.99 6.11 -24.72
CA ILE A 23 21.66 5.62 -24.33
C ILE A 23 21.06 6.81 -23.60
N ALA A 24 20.16 7.53 -24.26
CA ALA A 24 19.38 8.58 -23.66
C ALA A 24 18.67 7.98 -22.43
N THR A 25 19.19 8.26 -21.25
CA THR A 25 18.56 7.91 -19.98
C THR A 25 17.23 8.63 -19.94
N LYS A 26 16.15 7.89 -20.20
CA LYS A 26 14.78 8.39 -20.13
C LYS A 26 14.64 9.07 -18.78
N LYS A 27 14.34 10.38 -18.77
CA LYS A 27 14.11 11.16 -17.56
C LYS A 27 13.20 10.37 -16.62
N PRO A 28 13.50 10.22 -15.32
CA PRO A 28 12.64 9.45 -14.43
C PRO A 28 11.25 10.04 -14.48
N SER A 29 10.25 9.19 -14.75
CA SER A 29 8.85 9.61 -14.75
C SER A 29 8.49 10.18 -13.39
N THR A 30 7.77 11.29 -13.36
CA THR A 30 7.27 11.84 -12.10
C THR A 30 6.29 10.86 -11.46
N LYS A 31 6.15 10.91 -10.13
CA LYS A 31 5.16 10.07 -9.41
C LYS A 31 3.75 10.23 -10.03
N GLN A 32 3.39 11.44 -10.40
CA GLN A 32 2.08 11.77 -11.00
C GLN A 32 1.91 11.16 -12.39
N GLU A 33 2.92 11.24 -13.25
CA GLU A 33 2.89 10.60 -14.58
C GLU A 33 2.74 9.07 -14.48
N LEU A 34 3.40 8.45 -13.50
CA LEU A 34 3.30 7.02 -13.27
C LEU A 34 1.88 6.63 -12.86
N ILE A 35 1.30 7.35 -11.90
CA ILE A 35 -0.07 7.12 -11.43
C ILE A 35 -1.05 7.31 -12.59
N ALA A 36 -0.96 8.42 -13.33
CA ALA A 36 -1.85 8.71 -14.45
C ALA A 36 -1.78 7.63 -15.54
N THR A 37 -0.59 7.14 -15.87
CA THR A 37 -0.39 6.07 -16.84
C THR A 37 -1.06 4.77 -16.39
N ASN A 38 -0.87 4.37 -15.12
CA ASN A 38 -1.44 3.13 -14.59
C ASN A 38 -2.97 3.20 -14.46
N ILE A 39 -3.51 4.34 -14.05
CA ILE A 39 -4.96 4.55 -14.00
C ILE A 39 -5.56 4.48 -15.40
N LYS A 40 -4.93 5.10 -16.40
CA LYS A 40 -5.36 4.99 -17.78
C LYS A 40 -5.41 3.55 -18.27
N LEU A 41 -4.36 2.77 -18.01
CA LEU A 41 -4.30 1.35 -18.38
C LEU A 41 -5.38 0.53 -17.65
N LEU A 42 -5.63 0.81 -16.38
CA LEU A 42 -6.70 0.16 -15.62
C LEU A 42 -8.07 0.46 -16.25
N ILE A 43 -8.33 1.71 -16.61
CA ILE A 43 -9.59 2.10 -17.26
C ILE A 43 -9.75 1.38 -18.60
N GLU A 44 -8.70 1.36 -19.44
CA GLU A 44 -8.72 0.66 -20.73
C GLU A 44 -9.06 -0.83 -20.57
N GLN A 45 -8.51 -1.49 -19.53
CA GLN A 45 -8.84 -2.88 -19.22
C GLN A 45 -10.29 -3.05 -18.78
N LEU A 46 -10.80 -2.15 -17.95
CA LEU A 46 -12.19 -2.17 -17.47
C LEU A 46 -13.19 -1.93 -18.62
N GLU A 47 -12.92 -0.97 -19.51
CA GLU A 47 -13.72 -0.70 -20.70
C GLU A 47 -13.71 -1.87 -21.69
N ALA A 48 -12.61 -2.64 -21.73
CA ALA A 48 -12.50 -3.88 -22.51
C ALA A 48 -13.22 -5.09 -21.84
N GLY A 49 -13.85 -4.90 -20.67
CA GLY A 49 -14.58 -5.94 -19.95
C GLY A 49 -13.74 -6.80 -19.00
N HIS A 50 -12.47 -6.45 -18.76
CA HIS A 50 -11.58 -7.16 -17.84
C HIS A 50 -11.79 -6.72 -16.39
N SER A 51 -12.88 -7.15 -15.77
CA SER A 51 -13.23 -6.80 -14.38
C SER A 51 -12.22 -7.31 -13.35
N GLU A 52 -11.53 -8.41 -13.65
CA GLU A 52 -10.47 -8.96 -12.82
C GLU A 52 -9.30 -7.99 -12.59
N ALA A 53 -9.09 -7.03 -13.49
CA ALA A 53 -8.01 -6.04 -13.34
C ALA A 53 -8.17 -5.20 -12.06
N LEU A 54 -9.39 -4.77 -11.75
CA LEU A 54 -9.66 -4.04 -10.51
C LEU A 54 -9.56 -4.96 -9.28
N THR A 55 -10.10 -6.16 -9.35
CA THR A 55 -9.99 -7.15 -8.27
C THR A 55 -8.54 -7.45 -7.95
N ASN A 56 -7.69 -7.61 -8.96
CA ASN A 56 -6.24 -7.80 -8.79
C ASN A 56 -5.60 -6.59 -8.11
N TYR A 57 -5.99 -5.39 -8.50
CA TYR A 57 -5.50 -4.17 -7.89
C TYR A 57 -5.92 -4.03 -6.41
N LEU A 58 -7.18 -4.25 -6.09
CA LEU A 58 -7.68 -4.24 -4.71
C LEU A 58 -7.02 -5.34 -3.86
N THR A 59 -6.78 -6.51 -4.45
CA THR A 59 -6.03 -7.58 -3.82
C THR A 59 -4.58 -7.18 -3.54
N ALA A 60 -3.93 -6.46 -4.48
CA ALA A 60 -2.60 -5.93 -4.26
C ALA A 60 -2.58 -4.88 -3.14
N MET A 61 -3.59 -4.04 -3.01
CA MET A 61 -3.73 -3.11 -1.87
C MET A 61 -3.74 -3.85 -0.53
N SER A 62 -4.47 -4.97 -0.42
CA SER A 62 -4.53 -5.76 0.82
C SER A 62 -3.18 -6.36 1.21
N ARG A 63 -2.34 -6.70 0.23
CA ARG A 63 -1.01 -7.31 0.42
C ARG A 63 0.09 -6.27 0.66
N PHE A 64 0.02 -5.13 -0.03
CA PHE A 64 1.11 -4.15 -0.12
C PHE A 64 0.78 -2.81 0.55
N ARG A 65 0.07 -2.84 1.67
CA ARG A 65 -0.41 -1.65 2.40
C ARG A 65 0.68 -0.66 2.84
N THR A 66 1.93 -1.11 3.00
CA THR A 66 3.07 -0.26 3.35
C THR A 66 3.67 0.47 2.15
N TYR A 67 3.27 0.11 0.94
CA TYR A 67 3.71 0.78 -0.28
C TYR A 67 2.82 1.98 -0.61
N SER A 68 3.40 2.99 -1.25
CA SER A 68 2.61 4.13 -1.74
C SER A 68 1.64 3.68 -2.86
N PHE A 69 0.53 4.40 -3.01
CA PHE A 69 -0.49 4.18 -4.03
C PHE A 69 0.09 3.88 -5.43
N GLY A 70 0.99 4.74 -5.94
CA GLY A 70 1.63 4.53 -7.24
C GLY A 70 2.46 3.25 -7.32
N ASN A 71 3.08 2.81 -6.21
CA ASN A 71 3.85 1.57 -6.18
C ASN A 71 2.94 0.34 -6.12
N VAL A 72 1.81 0.38 -5.42
CA VAL A 72 0.82 -0.70 -5.45
C VAL A 72 0.28 -0.90 -6.86
N LEU A 73 -0.05 0.19 -7.58
CA LEU A 73 -0.44 0.13 -8.99
C LEU A 73 0.64 -0.51 -9.87
N GLU A 74 1.91 -0.12 -9.69
CA GLU A 74 3.03 -0.69 -10.45
C GLU A 74 3.24 -2.18 -10.16
N ILE A 75 3.12 -2.61 -8.90
CA ILE A 75 3.23 -4.01 -8.51
C ILE A 75 2.09 -4.82 -9.13
N ALA A 76 0.84 -4.39 -8.96
CA ALA A 76 -0.34 -5.06 -9.50
C ALA A 76 -0.27 -5.20 -11.02
N ARG A 77 0.17 -4.15 -11.73
CA ARG A 77 0.30 -4.15 -13.18
C ARG A 77 1.40 -5.09 -13.69
N GLN A 78 2.55 -5.14 -13.01
CA GLN A 78 3.71 -5.91 -13.47
C GLN A 78 3.66 -7.37 -13.03
N MET A 79 3.05 -7.66 -11.87
CA MET A 79 2.96 -9.00 -11.29
C MET A 79 1.70 -9.11 -10.41
N PRO A 80 0.51 -9.34 -11.01
CA PRO A 80 -0.77 -9.41 -10.28
C PRO A 80 -0.80 -10.43 -9.14
N GLU A 81 -0.12 -11.56 -9.32
CA GLU A 81 0.02 -12.65 -8.33
C GLU A 81 1.01 -12.36 -7.22
N ALA A 82 1.76 -11.28 -7.25
CA ALA A 82 2.75 -10.99 -6.22
C ALA A 82 2.13 -11.06 -4.82
N THR A 83 2.82 -11.71 -3.89
CA THR A 83 2.34 -11.92 -2.52
C THR A 83 3.19 -11.21 -1.48
N ARG A 84 4.51 -11.22 -1.67
CA ARG A 84 5.46 -10.58 -0.75
C ARG A 84 6.66 -10.07 -1.53
N VAL A 85 6.79 -8.75 -1.63
CA VAL A 85 7.86 -8.13 -2.40
C VAL A 85 8.88 -7.43 -1.51
N ALA A 86 10.16 -7.55 -1.86
CA ALA A 86 11.25 -6.84 -1.20
C ALA A 86 12.42 -6.57 -2.16
N GLY A 87 13.28 -5.63 -1.79
CA GLY A 87 14.51 -5.36 -2.51
C GLY A 87 15.51 -6.53 -2.43
N PHE A 88 16.43 -6.61 -3.39
CA PHE A 88 17.44 -7.68 -3.48
C PHE A 88 18.20 -7.91 -2.16
N TRP A 89 18.70 -6.84 -1.55
CA TRP A 89 19.45 -6.92 -0.30
C TRP A 89 18.60 -7.31 0.90
N THR A 90 17.33 -6.91 0.91
CA THR A 90 16.38 -7.32 1.96
C THR A 90 16.15 -8.83 1.91
N TRP A 91 15.97 -9.40 0.70
CA TRP A 91 15.88 -10.85 0.53
C TRP A 91 17.13 -11.56 1.02
N LYS A 92 18.31 -11.05 0.68
CA LYS A 92 19.58 -11.62 1.12
C LYS A 92 19.72 -11.62 2.65
N ASN A 93 19.31 -10.55 3.31
CA ASN A 93 19.33 -10.45 4.78
C ASN A 93 18.32 -11.41 5.44
N LEU A 94 17.24 -11.77 4.73
CA LEU A 94 16.25 -12.77 5.17
C LEU A 94 16.69 -14.23 4.86
N GLY A 95 17.93 -14.44 4.42
CA GLY A 95 18.44 -15.76 4.07
C GLY A 95 17.93 -16.31 2.72
N ARG A 96 17.42 -15.42 1.85
CA ARG A 96 16.91 -15.78 0.53
C ARG A 96 17.71 -15.09 -0.58
N SER A 97 17.82 -15.76 -1.72
CA SER A 97 18.50 -15.24 -2.91
C SER A 97 17.51 -15.10 -4.06
N VAL A 98 17.60 -14.02 -4.82
CA VAL A 98 16.83 -13.88 -6.06
C VAL A 98 17.40 -14.87 -7.08
N LYS A 99 16.53 -15.67 -7.68
CA LYS A 99 16.90 -16.65 -8.71
C LYS A 99 17.53 -15.96 -9.93
N ALA A 100 18.49 -16.59 -10.56
CA ALA A 100 19.11 -16.05 -11.76
C ALA A 100 18.09 -15.81 -12.87
N GLY A 101 18.25 -14.73 -13.63
CA GLY A 101 17.39 -14.38 -14.76
C GLY A 101 16.03 -13.78 -14.39
N GLN A 102 15.69 -13.61 -13.10
CA GLN A 102 14.43 -12.99 -12.69
C GLN A 102 14.40 -11.50 -13.00
N LYS A 103 13.26 -11.04 -13.55
CA LYS A 103 13.01 -9.62 -13.83
C LYS A 103 12.36 -8.96 -12.63
N GLY A 104 13.03 -7.96 -12.04
CA GLY A 104 12.50 -7.22 -10.92
C GLY A 104 11.30 -6.33 -11.28
N ILE A 105 10.37 -6.19 -10.35
CA ILE A 105 9.24 -5.27 -10.41
C ILE A 105 9.77 -3.85 -10.18
N ARG A 106 9.56 -2.96 -11.13
CA ARG A 106 10.00 -1.57 -11.03
C ARG A 106 9.05 -0.77 -10.15
N ILE A 107 9.59 -0.06 -9.17
CA ILE A 107 8.87 0.86 -8.29
C ILE A 107 9.61 2.19 -8.18
N LEU A 108 8.96 3.19 -7.58
CA LEU A 108 9.58 4.48 -7.23
C LEU A 108 10.00 4.48 -5.76
N ALA A 109 11.30 4.66 -5.53
CA ALA A 109 11.85 4.85 -4.19
C ALA A 109 12.21 6.32 -3.94
N PRO A 110 11.93 6.86 -2.73
CA PRO A 110 12.29 8.23 -2.41
C PRO A 110 13.82 8.38 -2.30
N ILE A 111 14.33 9.53 -2.76
CA ILE A 111 15.69 9.98 -2.49
C ILE A 111 15.59 10.93 -1.32
N VAL A 112 16.06 10.49 -0.14
CA VAL A 112 16.03 11.28 1.09
C VAL A 112 17.42 11.86 1.34
N GLY A 113 17.52 13.18 1.44
CA GLY A 113 18.71 13.90 1.89
C GLY A 113 18.59 14.32 3.35
N VAL A 114 19.72 14.73 3.92
CA VAL A 114 19.77 15.31 5.26
C VAL A 114 20.13 16.78 5.13
N ARG A 115 19.22 17.66 5.53
CA ARG A 115 19.48 19.09 5.61
C ARG A 115 20.06 19.42 6.97
N ARG A 116 21.30 19.88 7.00
CA ARG A 116 21.91 20.44 8.22
C ARG A 116 21.43 21.88 8.35
N LYS A 117 20.66 22.19 9.38
CA LYS A 117 20.43 23.60 9.75
C LYS A 117 21.75 24.17 10.22
N LYS A 118 22.29 25.17 9.52
CA LYS A 118 23.31 26.05 10.05
C LYS A 118 22.57 27.06 10.93
N ASP A 119 22.57 26.86 12.23
CA ASP A 119 22.13 27.91 13.12
C ASP A 119 23.17 29.01 13.07
N ALA A 120 22.75 30.17 12.57
CA ALA A 120 23.46 31.43 12.76
C ALA A 120 23.12 31.88 14.19
N GLU A 121 24.17 31.96 14.99
CA GLU A 121 24.28 32.49 16.36
C GLU A 121 24.53 31.47 17.47
N ALA A 122 25.68 31.72 18.07
CA ALA A 122 26.31 30.92 19.10
C ALA A 122 25.48 30.83 20.38
N ASN A 123 25.09 29.62 20.77
CA ASN A 123 25.12 29.21 22.16
C ASN A 123 25.31 27.70 22.25
N LYS A 124 26.20 27.29 23.15
CA LYS A 124 26.72 25.95 23.32
C LYS A 124 25.71 25.04 23.96
N ASP A 125 24.84 24.42 23.16
CA ASP A 125 24.26 23.10 23.43
C ASP A 125 23.71 22.58 22.09
N ILE A 126 24.56 21.82 21.37
CA ILE A 126 24.33 21.41 19.99
C ILE A 126 23.61 20.07 20.02
N THR A 127 22.29 20.10 20.02
CA THR A 127 21.47 19.01 19.47
C THR A 127 21.23 19.31 17.99
N THR A 128 22.12 18.83 17.14
CA THR A 128 21.98 18.97 15.67
C THR A 128 20.77 18.18 15.22
N GLN A 129 19.61 18.81 15.09
CA GLN A 129 18.44 18.18 14.50
C GLN A 129 18.64 18.05 12.99
N ASN A 130 18.96 16.83 12.57
CA ASN A 130 19.06 16.46 11.16
C ASN A 130 17.65 16.30 10.57
N GLU A 131 17.20 17.26 9.79
CA GLU A 131 15.93 17.21 9.09
C GLU A 131 16.06 16.36 7.83
N ARG A 132 15.26 15.30 7.72
CA ARG A 132 15.17 14.49 6.49
C ARG A 132 14.33 15.21 5.46
N VAL A 133 14.91 15.51 4.30
CA VAL A 133 14.25 16.23 3.21
C VAL A 133 14.13 15.32 2.01
N LEU A 134 12.93 15.25 1.42
CA LEU A 134 12.69 14.53 0.18
C LEU A 134 13.30 15.31 -0.99
N LEU A 135 14.33 14.74 -1.64
CA LEU A 135 15.01 15.34 -2.78
C LEU A 135 14.39 14.94 -4.12
N GLY A 136 13.64 13.84 -4.17
CA GLY A 136 13.03 13.32 -5.37
C GLY A 136 12.76 11.83 -5.31
N PHE A 137 12.57 11.22 -6.47
CA PHE A 137 12.32 9.78 -6.60
C PHE A 137 13.27 9.16 -7.63
N ARG A 138 13.59 7.89 -7.42
CA ARG A 138 14.37 7.08 -8.36
C ARG A 138 13.68 5.76 -8.62
N ASN A 139 13.92 5.16 -9.79
CA ASN A 139 13.52 3.78 -10.04
C ASN A 139 14.28 2.84 -9.11
N ALA A 140 13.57 1.94 -8.47
CA ALA A 140 14.10 0.82 -7.71
C ALA A 140 13.43 -0.47 -8.18
N TYR A 141 14.03 -1.61 -7.85
CA TYR A 141 13.50 -2.92 -8.23
C TYR A 141 13.28 -3.75 -6.98
N VAL A 142 12.10 -4.36 -6.90
CA VAL A 142 11.74 -5.35 -5.89
C VAL A 142 11.45 -6.67 -6.58
N PHE A 143 11.50 -7.75 -5.83
CA PHE A 143 11.25 -9.11 -6.30
C PHE A 143 10.21 -9.76 -5.40
N ASP A 144 9.29 -10.51 -5.97
CA ASP A 144 8.35 -11.31 -5.20
C ASP A 144 9.03 -12.55 -4.62
N ILE A 145 8.50 -13.09 -3.54
CA ILE A 145 9.02 -14.30 -2.89
C ILE A 145 9.12 -15.49 -3.86
N SER A 146 8.21 -15.62 -4.82
CA SER A 146 8.23 -16.67 -5.85
C SER A 146 9.45 -16.59 -6.77
N GLN A 147 10.03 -15.41 -6.90
CA GLN A 147 11.26 -15.13 -7.64
C GLN A 147 12.53 -15.42 -6.82
N THR A 148 12.39 -15.91 -5.59
CA THR A 148 13.51 -16.14 -4.68
C THR A 148 13.58 -17.61 -4.24
N GLU A 149 14.74 -18.02 -3.76
CA GLU A 149 15.00 -19.33 -3.16
C GLU A 149 15.78 -19.15 -1.86
N GLY A 150 15.74 -20.12 -0.95
CA GLY A 150 16.44 -20.07 0.34
C GLY A 150 15.54 -20.42 1.51
N VAL A 151 15.80 -19.83 2.68
CA VAL A 151 15.09 -20.10 3.93
C VAL A 151 13.58 -19.91 3.75
N GLU A 152 12.78 -20.85 4.23
CA GLU A 152 11.34 -20.72 4.27
C GLU A 152 10.96 -19.62 5.27
N LEU A 153 10.22 -18.62 4.81
CA LEU A 153 9.75 -17.56 5.70
C LEU A 153 8.48 -18.01 6.42
N PRO A 154 8.27 -17.58 7.68
CA PRO A 154 7.02 -17.84 8.36
C PRO A 154 5.84 -17.43 7.49
N SER A 155 4.91 -18.35 7.24
CA SER A 155 3.65 -18.01 6.57
C SER A 155 2.89 -17.05 7.49
N LEU A 156 2.39 -15.95 6.92
CA LEU A 156 1.39 -15.14 7.61
C LEU A 156 0.22 -16.07 7.92
N ARG A 157 -0.21 -16.13 9.20
CA ARG A 157 -1.38 -16.92 9.60
C ARG A 157 -2.53 -16.59 8.64
N GLN A 158 -2.96 -17.57 7.86
CA GLN A 158 -4.23 -17.48 7.15
C GLN A 158 -5.31 -17.56 8.21
N VAL A 159 -5.92 -16.44 8.55
CA VAL A 159 -7.14 -16.40 9.35
C VAL A 159 -8.26 -16.78 8.40
N THR A 160 -8.69 -18.03 8.45
CA THR A 160 -9.79 -18.55 7.63
C THR A 160 -11.11 -18.25 8.32
N GLY A 161 -11.86 -17.26 7.81
CA GLY A 161 -13.30 -17.09 8.10
C GLY A 161 -13.70 -16.58 9.49
N ASP A 162 -12.79 -16.39 10.43
CA ASP A 162 -13.06 -15.79 11.74
C ASP A 162 -12.18 -14.53 11.90
N PRO A 163 -12.76 -13.35 12.14
CA PRO A 163 -12.00 -12.13 12.38
C PRO A 163 -11.22 -12.16 13.71
N GLY A 164 -11.47 -13.14 14.59
CA GLY A 164 -10.82 -13.23 15.89
C GLY A 164 -11.03 -11.95 16.73
N GLU A 165 -9.95 -11.40 17.29
CA GLU A 165 -9.94 -10.16 18.08
C GLU A 165 -9.98 -8.88 17.22
N ASN A 166 -10.10 -9.00 15.90
CA ASN A 166 -10.04 -7.82 15.01
C ASN A 166 -11.28 -6.92 15.14
N ILE A 167 -12.41 -7.45 15.64
CA ILE A 167 -13.60 -6.62 15.92
C ILE A 167 -13.28 -5.65 17.05
N GLU A 168 -12.73 -6.13 18.15
CA GLU A 168 -12.37 -5.36 19.34
C GLU A 168 -11.26 -4.35 19.02
N ARG A 169 -10.26 -4.75 18.25
CA ARG A 169 -9.19 -3.86 17.78
C ARG A 169 -9.71 -2.73 16.88
N LEU A 170 -10.64 -3.05 15.98
CA LEU A 170 -11.29 -2.06 15.15
C LEU A 170 -12.15 -1.09 15.96
N ILE A 171 -12.90 -1.59 16.95
CA ILE A 171 -13.69 -0.74 17.87
C ILE A 171 -12.76 0.19 18.66
N ALA A 172 -11.66 -0.31 19.20
CA ALA A 172 -10.68 0.48 19.94
C ALA A 172 -10.08 1.59 19.03
N PHE A 173 -9.72 1.25 17.79
CA PHE A 173 -9.26 2.22 16.79
C PHE A 173 -10.30 3.30 16.50
N LEU A 174 -11.56 2.92 16.29
CA LEU A 174 -12.64 3.87 16.03
C LEU A 174 -12.88 4.80 17.23
N ASN A 175 -12.88 4.25 18.45
CA ASN A 175 -12.99 5.02 19.68
C ASN A 175 -11.84 6.04 19.81
N SER A 176 -10.60 5.67 19.47
CA SER A 176 -9.46 6.60 19.45
C SER A 176 -9.63 7.75 18.45
N LYS A 177 -10.48 7.58 17.44
CA LYS A 177 -10.87 8.61 16.45
C LYS A 177 -12.14 9.39 16.85
N GLY A 178 -12.67 9.15 18.05
CA GLY A 178 -13.91 9.76 18.52
C GLY A 178 -15.18 9.20 17.85
N ILE A 179 -15.12 7.96 17.33
CA ILE A 179 -16.23 7.25 16.69
C ILE A 179 -16.69 6.15 17.62
N SER A 180 -17.88 6.29 18.20
CA SER A 180 -18.47 5.27 19.06
C SER A 180 -19.15 4.17 18.25
N VAL A 181 -19.09 2.92 18.74
CA VAL A 181 -19.74 1.76 18.12
C VAL A 181 -20.78 1.19 19.07
N SER A 182 -21.96 0.88 18.56
CA SER A 182 -23.06 0.27 19.33
C SER A 182 -23.77 -0.82 18.52
N TYR A 183 -24.38 -1.77 19.22
CA TYR A 183 -25.22 -2.81 18.62
C TYR A 183 -26.69 -2.49 18.85
N SER A 184 -27.53 -2.63 17.82
CA SER A 184 -28.95 -2.30 17.90
C SER A 184 -29.80 -3.18 16.98
N GLN A 185 -30.97 -3.57 17.43
CA GLN A 185 -31.99 -4.22 16.58
C GLN A 185 -32.84 -3.19 15.82
N ASN A 186 -32.83 -1.93 16.24
CA ASN A 186 -33.73 -0.88 15.71
C ASN A 186 -33.30 -0.32 14.34
N ILE A 187 -32.14 -0.76 13.80
CA ILE A 187 -31.67 -0.33 12.48
C ILE A 187 -32.11 -1.26 11.36
N ALA A 188 -32.75 -2.40 11.70
CA ALA A 188 -33.23 -3.33 10.67
C ALA A 188 -34.15 -2.62 9.67
N PRO A 189 -34.06 -2.92 8.34
CA PRO A 189 -33.30 -4.02 7.74
C PRO A 189 -31.81 -3.69 7.43
N ALA A 190 -31.30 -2.52 7.80
CA ALA A 190 -29.89 -2.21 7.60
C ALA A 190 -28.98 -3.04 8.48
N LEU A 191 -27.85 -3.54 7.94
CA LEU A 191 -26.85 -4.29 8.69
C LEU A 191 -25.95 -3.40 9.54
N GLY A 192 -25.72 -2.17 9.08
CA GLY A 192 -24.97 -1.12 9.75
C GLY A 192 -25.46 0.26 9.37
N MET A 193 -25.12 1.26 10.14
CA MET A 193 -25.41 2.68 9.86
C MET A 193 -24.34 3.58 10.48
N SER A 194 -23.86 4.54 9.71
CA SER A 194 -22.93 5.60 10.11
C SER A 194 -23.66 6.93 10.29
N TYR A 195 -23.42 7.63 11.41
CA TYR A 195 -24.15 8.86 11.80
C TYR A 195 -23.26 10.09 11.99
N GLY A 196 -21.98 10.01 11.58
CA GLY A 196 -21.03 11.11 11.81
C GLY A 196 -20.50 11.14 13.25
N GLY A 197 -19.57 10.24 13.57
CA GLY A 197 -19.00 10.04 14.90
C GLY A 197 -19.62 8.88 15.68
N ARG A 198 -20.58 8.18 15.10
CA ARG A 198 -21.22 7.02 15.71
C ARG A 198 -21.62 5.99 14.66
N ILE A 199 -21.32 4.74 14.94
CA ILE A 199 -21.72 3.58 14.13
C ILE A 199 -22.68 2.71 14.93
N ALA A 200 -23.79 2.30 14.31
CA ALA A 200 -24.67 1.25 14.83
C ALA A 200 -24.56 0.01 13.95
N ILE A 201 -24.42 -1.15 14.58
CA ILE A 201 -24.36 -2.46 13.92
C ILE A 201 -25.60 -3.26 14.31
N LEU A 202 -26.24 -3.94 13.36
CA LEU A 202 -27.38 -4.81 13.62
C LEU A 202 -26.91 -5.97 14.50
N ALA A 203 -27.54 -6.14 15.65
CA ALA A 203 -27.22 -7.23 16.56
C ALA A 203 -27.67 -8.60 15.99
N GLY A 204 -26.87 -9.65 16.24
CA GLY A 204 -27.18 -11.02 15.80
C GLY A 204 -26.56 -11.45 14.49
N GLN A 205 -25.74 -10.61 13.85
CA GLN A 205 -24.91 -11.02 12.72
C GLN A 205 -23.82 -12.01 13.17
N SER A 206 -23.33 -12.83 12.26
CA SER A 206 -22.11 -13.63 12.50
C SER A 206 -20.91 -12.71 12.74
N LYS A 207 -19.82 -13.22 13.34
CA LYS A 207 -18.60 -12.43 13.57
C LYS A 207 -18.02 -11.88 12.25
N ALA A 208 -18.02 -12.70 11.20
CA ALA A 208 -17.51 -12.29 9.88
C ALA A 208 -18.36 -11.15 9.28
N GLU A 209 -19.68 -11.27 9.31
CA GLU A 209 -20.60 -10.24 8.85
C GLU A 209 -20.49 -8.97 9.68
N THR A 210 -20.44 -9.10 11.02
CA THR A 210 -20.24 -7.98 11.94
C THR A 210 -18.96 -7.22 11.60
N PHE A 211 -17.85 -7.93 11.38
CA PHE A 211 -16.59 -7.31 11.01
C PHE A 211 -16.67 -6.59 9.65
N ALA A 212 -17.19 -7.27 8.64
CA ALA A 212 -17.33 -6.69 7.29
C ALA A 212 -18.22 -5.43 7.31
N THR A 213 -19.37 -5.51 8.01
CA THR A 213 -20.26 -4.37 8.19
C THR A 213 -19.60 -3.23 8.96
N LEU A 214 -18.87 -3.54 10.04
CA LEU A 214 -18.17 -2.54 10.83
C LEU A 214 -17.07 -1.83 10.02
N VAL A 215 -16.32 -2.55 9.18
CA VAL A 215 -15.33 -1.95 8.28
C VAL A 215 -16.01 -1.05 7.24
N HIS A 216 -17.13 -1.47 6.67
CA HIS A 216 -17.91 -0.68 5.71
C HIS A 216 -18.36 0.66 6.33
N GLU A 217 -18.98 0.61 7.51
CA GLU A 217 -19.43 1.82 8.22
C GLU A 217 -18.25 2.69 8.71
N ALA A 218 -17.14 2.04 9.11
CA ALA A 218 -15.90 2.75 9.44
C ALA A 218 -15.35 3.51 8.23
N ALA A 219 -15.42 2.94 7.03
CA ALA A 219 -15.02 3.64 5.81
C ALA A 219 -15.89 4.88 5.56
N HIS A 220 -17.19 4.81 5.78
CA HIS A 220 -18.07 6.00 5.72
C HIS A 220 -17.63 7.07 6.72
N GLU A 221 -17.30 6.71 7.95
CA GLU A 221 -16.86 7.63 8.98
C GLU A 221 -15.47 8.23 8.71
N LEU A 222 -14.58 7.48 8.09
CA LEU A 222 -13.21 7.94 7.79
C LEU A 222 -13.15 8.77 6.50
N LEU A 223 -13.91 8.40 5.48
CA LEU A 223 -13.81 8.98 4.13
C LEU A 223 -14.89 10.02 3.82
N HIS A 224 -16.12 9.85 4.33
CA HIS A 224 -17.29 10.56 3.83
C HIS A 224 -17.83 11.60 4.83
N ARG A 225 -16.89 12.31 5.49
CA ARG A 225 -17.23 13.44 6.37
C ARG A 225 -17.12 14.77 5.64
N SER A 226 -17.84 15.78 6.16
CA SER A 226 -17.71 17.18 5.76
C SER A 226 -17.74 17.41 4.24
N GLU A 227 -16.72 18.06 3.70
CA GLU A 227 -16.64 18.47 2.29
C GLU A 227 -16.69 17.28 1.31
N ARG A 228 -16.02 16.17 1.63
CA ARG A 228 -16.03 15.00 0.74
C ARG A 228 -17.42 14.38 0.59
N ARG A 229 -18.25 14.44 1.63
CA ARG A 229 -19.65 13.97 1.57
C ARG A 229 -20.47 14.75 0.55
N THR A 230 -20.24 16.04 0.42
CA THR A 230 -20.92 16.90 -0.55
C THR A 230 -20.32 16.83 -1.95
N ALA A 231 -19.02 16.57 -2.05
CA ALA A 231 -18.27 16.47 -3.31
C ALA A 231 -18.47 15.14 -4.05
N THR A 232 -18.93 14.08 -3.36
CA THR A 232 -19.12 12.74 -3.93
C THR A 232 -20.60 12.33 -4.00
N THR A 233 -20.96 11.55 -5.03
CA THR A 233 -22.31 10.96 -5.12
C THR A 233 -22.49 9.84 -4.09
N LYS A 234 -23.75 9.49 -3.78
CA LYS A 234 -24.03 8.32 -2.93
C LYS A 234 -23.38 7.05 -3.49
N ILE A 235 -23.47 6.84 -4.81
CA ILE A 235 -22.89 5.67 -5.49
C ILE A 235 -21.38 5.59 -5.24
N VAL A 236 -20.63 6.68 -5.43
CA VAL A 236 -19.19 6.72 -5.19
C VAL A 236 -18.86 6.37 -3.73
N ARG A 237 -19.61 6.90 -2.77
CA ARG A 237 -19.38 6.63 -1.35
C ARG A 237 -19.61 5.16 -0.98
N GLU A 238 -20.70 4.56 -1.46
CA GLU A 238 -20.97 3.12 -1.23
C GLU A 238 -19.87 2.27 -1.86
N THR A 239 -19.47 2.63 -3.09
CA THR A 239 -18.41 1.92 -3.81
C THR A 239 -17.07 1.99 -3.07
N GLU A 240 -16.70 3.15 -2.53
CA GLU A 240 -15.48 3.32 -1.74
C GLU A 240 -15.53 2.52 -0.43
N ALA A 241 -16.66 2.55 0.28
CA ALA A 241 -16.83 1.81 1.53
C ALA A 241 -16.75 0.29 1.31
N GLU A 242 -17.41 -0.20 0.27
CA GLU A 242 -17.36 -1.62 -0.14
C GLU A 242 -15.93 -2.06 -0.48
N ALA A 243 -15.17 -1.22 -1.20
CA ALA A 243 -13.79 -1.52 -1.53
C ALA A 243 -12.88 -1.58 -0.30
N VAL A 244 -13.05 -0.67 0.66
CA VAL A 244 -12.31 -0.72 1.92
C VAL A 244 -12.63 -2.01 2.67
N ALA A 245 -13.92 -2.39 2.75
CA ALA A 245 -14.35 -3.65 3.39
C ALA A 245 -13.74 -4.88 2.70
N PHE A 246 -13.72 -4.89 1.36
CA PHE A 246 -13.05 -5.93 0.58
C PHE A 246 -11.56 -6.03 0.87
N VAL A 247 -10.83 -4.89 0.81
CA VAL A 247 -9.37 -4.85 1.02
C VAL A 247 -9.01 -5.31 2.43
N VAL A 248 -9.71 -4.82 3.45
CA VAL A 248 -9.45 -5.16 4.86
C VAL A 248 -9.85 -6.61 5.14
N GLY A 249 -11.03 -7.04 4.72
CA GLY A 249 -11.50 -8.42 4.87
C GLY A 249 -10.53 -9.41 4.22
N LYS A 250 -10.09 -9.14 2.99
CA LYS A 250 -9.12 -9.98 2.26
C LYS A 250 -7.77 -10.05 2.99
N ALA A 251 -7.31 -8.94 3.57
CA ALA A 251 -6.02 -8.89 4.29
C ALA A 251 -6.01 -9.77 5.55
N ILE A 252 -7.14 -9.90 6.23
CA ILE A 252 -7.29 -10.76 7.41
C ILE A 252 -7.81 -12.17 7.10
N GLY A 253 -7.97 -12.51 5.81
CA GLY A 253 -8.37 -13.85 5.36
C GLY A 253 -9.87 -14.10 5.32
N LEU A 254 -10.71 -13.08 5.47
CA LEU A 254 -12.15 -13.20 5.19
C LEU A 254 -12.38 -13.24 3.68
N VAL A 255 -13.15 -14.24 3.24
CA VAL A 255 -13.52 -14.39 1.82
C VAL A 255 -14.84 -13.66 1.58
N ASN A 256 -14.80 -12.60 0.81
CA ASN A 256 -15.98 -11.95 0.26
C ASN A 256 -15.86 -11.97 -1.27
N GLU A 257 -16.57 -12.88 -1.93
CA GLU A 257 -16.48 -13.09 -3.39
C GLU A 257 -17.36 -12.12 -4.18
N GLU A 258 -18.34 -11.48 -3.55
CA GLU A 258 -19.39 -10.74 -4.28
C GLU A 258 -19.08 -9.25 -4.52
N ALA A 259 -18.12 -8.67 -3.80
CA ALA A 259 -17.87 -7.22 -3.81
C ALA A 259 -17.34 -6.65 -5.13
N SER A 260 -16.73 -7.47 -6.00
CA SER A 260 -15.95 -6.97 -7.13
C SER A 260 -16.75 -6.72 -8.43
N ALA A 261 -17.87 -7.39 -8.66
CA ALA A 261 -18.56 -7.34 -9.94
C ALA A 261 -19.37 -6.04 -10.18
N SER A 262 -19.97 -5.46 -9.13
CA SER A 262 -20.79 -4.24 -9.23
C SER A 262 -19.96 -2.94 -9.22
N TYR A 263 -18.73 -3.02 -8.76
CA TYR A 263 -17.84 -1.89 -8.51
C TYR A 263 -17.50 -1.06 -9.75
N ILE A 264 -17.37 -1.71 -10.88
CA ILE A 264 -16.78 -1.14 -12.10
C ILE A 264 -17.73 -0.24 -12.87
N GLN A 265 -19.03 -0.53 -12.80
CA GLN A 265 -20.05 0.18 -13.56
C GLN A 265 -20.26 1.62 -13.09
N HIS A 266 -19.77 1.98 -11.90
CA HIS A 266 -20.03 3.27 -11.25
C HIS A 266 -19.05 4.39 -11.59
N TYR A 267 -17.90 4.07 -12.19
CA TYR A 267 -16.89 5.08 -12.54
C TYR A 267 -16.93 5.56 -14.00
N HIS A 268 -17.91 5.15 -14.80
CA HIS A 268 -18.18 5.55 -16.18
C HIS A 268 -17.21 6.57 -16.79
N GLY A 269 -15.98 6.15 -17.12
CA GLY A 269 -15.01 6.98 -17.87
C GLY A 269 -14.36 8.15 -17.12
N ASN A 270 -14.62 8.37 -15.82
CA ASN A 270 -13.99 9.44 -15.08
C ASN A 270 -12.69 8.97 -14.40
N ALA A 271 -11.58 9.04 -15.15
CA ALA A 271 -10.25 8.65 -14.71
C ALA A 271 -9.77 9.38 -13.44
N SER A 272 -10.11 10.67 -13.32
CA SER A 272 -9.68 11.47 -12.17
C SER A 272 -10.40 11.03 -10.89
N LEU A 273 -11.71 10.80 -10.98
CA LEU A 273 -12.51 10.32 -9.85
C LEU A 273 -12.09 8.92 -9.42
N LEU A 274 -11.82 8.02 -10.37
CA LEU A 274 -11.33 6.68 -10.06
C LEU A 274 -9.96 6.74 -9.35
N ALA A 275 -9.03 7.55 -9.84
CA ALA A 275 -7.71 7.71 -9.22
C ALA A 275 -7.81 8.23 -7.77
N GLU A 276 -8.63 9.25 -7.55
CA GLU A 276 -8.88 9.82 -6.23
C GLU A 276 -9.52 8.78 -5.29
N SER A 277 -10.56 8.08 -5.76
CA SER A 277 -11.24 7.04 -4.97
C SER A 277 -10.29 5.92 -4.58
N LEU A 278 -9.49 5.40 -5.51
CA LEU A 278 -8.52 4.34 -5.20
C LEU A 278 -7.44 4.78 -4.21
N GLU A 279 -7.01 6.04 -4.25
CA GLU A 279 -6.04 6.59 -3.30
C GLU A 279 -6.63 6.67 -1.88
N VAL A 280 -7.85 7.18 -1.72
CA VAL A 280 -8.49 7.29 -0.39
C VAL A 280 -8.87 5.91 0.16
N ILE A 281 -9.29 4.95 -0.67
CA ILE A 281 -9.53 3.57 -0.28
C ILE A 281 -8.26 2.97 0.31
N GLN A 282 -7.13 3.12 -0.38
CA GLN A 282 -5.85 2.59 0.12
C GLN A 282 -5.45 3.24 1.45
N GLN A 283 -5.61 4.55 1.60
CA GLN A 283 -5.28 5.25 2.85
C GLN A 283 -6.14 4.76 4.01
N ALA A 284 -7.46 4.63 3.82
CA ALA A 284 -8.37 4.13 4.85
C ALA A 284 -8.07 2.68 5.21
N ALA A 285 -7.95 1.79 4.22
CA ALA A 285 -7.63 0.40 4.45
C ALA A 285 -6.28 0.21 5.17
N SER A 286 -5.24 0.96 4.76
CA SER A 286 -3.94 0.92 5.42
C SER A 286 -4.01 1.38 6.88
N SER A 287 -4.78 2.42 7.18
CA SER A 287 -4.98 2.93 8.55
C SER A 287 -5.68 1.90 9.44
N ILE A 288 -6.73 1.26 8.91
CA ILE A 288 -7.46 0.19 9.63
C ILE A 288 -6.52 -0.99 9.87
N LEU A 289 -5.85 -1.50 8.83
CA LEU A 289 -4.96 -2.66 8.94
C LEU A 289 -3.80 -2.43 9.90
N ALA A 290 -3.23 -1.22 9.93
CA ALA A 290 -2.20 -0.86 10.90
C ALA A 290 -2.72 -0.91 12.34
N ALA A 291 -3.96 -0.50 12.57
CA ALA A 291 -4.59 -0.58 13.89
C ALA A 291 -4.88 -2.03 14.32
N LEU A 292 -5.27 -2.89 13.38
CA LEU A 292 -5.52 -4.32 13.66
C LEU A 292 -4.26 -5.10 14.06
N GLU A 293 -3.08 -4.62 13.69
CA GLU A 293 -1.80 -5.23 14.06
C GLU A 293 -1.20 -4.68 15.36
N SER A 294 -1.68 -3.51 15.80
CA SER A 294 -1.21 -2.93 17.05
C SER A 294 -1.65 -3.81 18.23
N PRO A 295 -0.79 -4.06 19.24
CA PRO A 295 -1.24 -4.70 20.48
C PRO A 295 -2.38 -3.85 21.06
N ILE A 296 -3.43 -4.53 21.53
CA ILE A 296 -4.46 -3.86 22.33
C ILE A 296 -3.72 -3.29 23.55
N ALA A 297 -3.75 -1.97 23.75
CA ALA A 297 -3.28 -1.39 24.99
C ALA A 297 -4.13 -2.01 26.11
N GLU A 298 -3.54 -2.85 26.94
CA GLU A 298 -4.19 -3.32 28.16
C GLU A 298 -4.59 -2.04 28.91
N GLU A 299 -5.88 -1.88 29.20
CA GLU A 299 -6.32 -0.88 30.16
C GLU A 299 -5.57 -1.21 31.45
N VAL A 300 -4.61 -0.36 31.81
CA VAL A 300 -4.00 -0.42 33.14
C VAL A 300 -5.15 -0.18 34.11
N THR A 301 -5.68 -1.26 34.66
CA THR A 301 -6.69 -1.18 35.69
C THR A 301 -6.05 -0.45 36.87
N ASN A 302 -6.75 0.55 37.40
CA ASN A 302 -6.30 1.38 38.51
C ASN A 302 -5.94 0.59 39.80
N GLU A 303 -6.10 -0.71 39.81
CA GLU A 303 -5.71 -1.60 40.89
C GLU A 303 -4.19 -1.81 41.03
N GLU A 304 -3.42 -1.64 39.92
CA GLU A 304 -1.95 -1.78 40.01
C GLU A 304 -1.24 -0.49 40.52
N LEU A 305 -1.94 0.64 40.59
CA LEU A 305 -1.37 1.88 41.11
C LEU A 305 -1.46 2.00 42.63
N GLU A 306 -2.29 1.20 43.31
CA GLU A 306 -2.37 1.20 44.77
C GLU A 306 -1.35 0.27 45.46
N GLU A 307 -0.79 -0.71 44.74
CA GLU A 307 0.20 -1.64 45.30
C GLU A 307 1.64 -1.08 45.32
N VAL A 308 1.93 0.03 44.57
CA VAL A 308 3.25 0.68 44.59
C VAL A 308 3.32 1.84 45.59
N ALA A 309 2.21 2.20 46.24
CA ALA A 309 2.12 3.32 47.19
C ALA A 309 1.93 2.88 48.67
N ALA A 310 2.07 1.58 48.99
CA ALA A 310 1.99 1.05 50.35
C ALA A 310 3.44 0.57 50.84
#